data_e60839343c28c1760dc59cecf87acc97
#
_entry.id   e60839343c28c1760dc59cecf87acc97
#
_cell.length_a   1.000
_cell.length_b   1.000
_cell.length_c   1.000
_cell.angle_alpha   90.00
_cell.angle_beta   90.00
_cell.angle_gamma   90.00
#
_symmetry.space_group_name_H-M   'P 1'
#
loop_
_entity.id
_entity.type
_entity.pdbx_description
1 polymer ?
#
loop_
_entity_poly.entity_id
_entity_poly.type
_entity_poly.pdbx_seq_one_letter_code
_entity_poly.pdbx_strand_id
1 'polypeptide(L)'
;MLKAAITTLSFLASASMASAGSLNYFVTNLVSDQPGVAQITDPSLVNAWGISASSTSPFWVSDNGTGVSTLYRVVGGVVSKVGLTVSIPGDGSVTGQLFNPGAAGGAFNGDNFLFSSEDGTISGWRGSLGTTAETLVAGSSANVYKGVTYGATGGFSYGYAANFRAGTIDVLKGSAGAPTLAGSFVDPTLPAGYAPFNVENINGTLYVTYALQDSTKHDEIDGPGDGFVSTFDLNGNFLGRLASNGPLDAPWGLALAPSTWGTFAGDLLVGNFGDGSIDVFNPANGMFLGSLTDSSGAPLSIDGLWGLDFGNGKNGDVNTLYFSAGPDGESHGLFGVIAPVPEPGAWLLLTGGIGMLWLVRRRAV
;
A
#
# COMPACT_ATOMS: atom_id res chain seq x y z
N MET A 1 5.28 -7.83 79.33
CA MET A 1 5.99 -7.15 78.24
C MET A 1 5.95 -8.04 76.95
N LEU A 2 5.00 -7.73 76.11
CA LEU A 2 4.80 -8.50 74.83
C LEU A 2 5.53 -7.79 73.72
N LYS A 3 6.50 -8.47 73.10
CA LYS A 3 7.20 -7.97 71.91
C LYS A 3 6.43 -8.40 70.68
N ALA A 4 5.89 -7.44 69.97
CA ALA A 4 5.29 -7.66 68.66
C ALA A 4 6.42 -7.73 67.58
N ALA A 5 6.49 -8.82 66.85
CA ALA A 5 7.34 -8.97 65.69
C ALA A 5 6.60 -8.47 64.46
N ILE A 6 7.10 -7.41 63.81
CA ILE A 6 6.62 -6.91 62.53
C ILE A 6 7.37 -7.66 61.45
N THR A 7 6.67 -8.52 60.72
CA THR A 7 7.21 -9.21 59.53
C THR A 7 6.92 -8.34 58.33
N THR A 8 7.95 -7.73 57.78
CA THR A 8 7.88 -6.96 56.53
C THR A 8 7.87 -7.95 55.34
N LEU A 9 6.78 -8.01 54.61
CA LEU A 9 6.65 -8.77 53.37
C LEU A 9 7.18 -7.91 52.22
N SER A 10 8.38 -8.22 51.75
CA SER A 10 8.93 -7.57 50.54
C SER A 10 8.31 -8.18 49.29
N PHE A 11 7.48 -7.44 48.58
CA PHE A 11 7.02 -7.77 47.24
C PHE A 11 8.17 -7.47 46.27
N LEU A 12 8.84 -8.49 45.77
CA LEU A 12 9.66 -8.38 44.57
C LEU A 12 8.70 -8.30 43.37
N ALA A 13 8.53 -7.12 42.84
CA ALA A 13 7.94 -6.93 41.52
C ALA A 13 8.97 -7.41 40.47
N SER A 14 8.80 -8.61 39.95
CA SER A 14 9.50 -9.06 38.77
C SER A 14 8.95 -8.29 37.57
N ALA A 15 9.67 -7.26 37.12
CA ALA A 15 9.42 -6.67 35.81
C ALA A 15 9.81 -7.74 34.78
N SER A 16 8.80 -8.43 34.22
CA SER A 16 9.00 -9.20 33.02
C SER A 16 9.37 -8.21 31.92
N MET A 17 10.61 -8.23 31.47
CA MET A 17 10.96 -7.66 30.18
C MET A 17 10.13 -8.42 29.15
N ALA A 18 9.13 -7.76 28.57
CA ALA A 18 8.49 -8.24 27.37
C ALA A 18 9.61 -8.37 26.33
N SER A 19 9.99 -9.59 26.00
CA SER A 19 10.74 -9.85 24.77
C SER A 19 9.93 -9.23 23.66
N ALA A 20 10.51 -8.30 22.90
CA ALA A 20 9.92 -7.89 21.64
C ALA A 20 9.82 -9.16 20.80
N GLY A 21 8.63 -9.73 20.72
CA GLY A 21 8.38 -10.91 19.91
C GLY A 21 8.71 -10.56 18.46
N SER A 22 9.41 -11.45 17.79
CA SER A 22 9.54 -11.42 16.35
C SER A 22 8.11 -11.42 15.79
N LEU A 23 7.66 -10.30 15.20
CA LEU A 23 6.36 -10.21 14.56
C LEU A 23 6.44 -10.94 13.23
N ASN A 24 6.02 -12.21 13.25
CA ASN A 24 5.83 -12.97 12.04
C ASN A 24 4.47 -12.60 11.44
N TYR A 25 4.40 -12.60 10.13
CA TYR A 25 3.19 -12.30 9.38
C TYR A 25 2.74 -13.54 8.60
N PHE A 26 1.46 -13.61 8.31
CA PHE A 26 0.93 -14.59 7.40
C PHE A 26 0.17 -13.90 6.26
N VAL A 27 0.23 -14.52 5.09
CA VAL A 27 -0.47 -14.09 3.89
C VAL A 27 -1.75 -14.90 3.75
N THR A 28 -2.86 -14.23 3.43
CA THR A 28 -4.11 -14.89 3.09
C THR A 28 -4.63 -14.33 1.77
N ASN A 29 -4.81 -15.21 0.79
CA ASN A 29 -5.38 -14.85 -0.50
C ASN A 29 -6.89 -14.70 -0.37
N LEU A 30 -7.41 -13.53 -0.68
CA LEU A 30 -8.84 -13.21 -0.62
C LEU A 30 -9.53 -13.45 -1.97
N VAL A 31 -8.92 -12.98 -3.06
CA VAL A 31 -9.44 -13.10 -4.42
C VAL A 31 -8.31 -13.52 -5.35
N SER A 32 -8.60 -14.41 -6.28
CA SER A 32 -7.73 -14.77 -7.40
C SER A 32 -8.56 -15.04 -8.65
N ASP A 33 -7.97 -14.89 -9.82
CA ASP A 33 -8.54 -15.35 -11.09
C ASP A 33 -8.54 -16.89 -11.19
N GLN A 34 -7.68 -17.56 -10.41
CA GLN A 34 -7.51 -19.01 -10.40
C GLN A 34 -8.43 -19.71 -9.38
N PRO A 35 -9.19 -20.74 -9.79
CA PRO A 35 -10.01 -21.50 -8.86
C PRO A 35 -9.19 -22.21 -7.77
N GLY A 36 -9.65 -22.09 -6.52
CA GLY A 36 -9.05 -22.80 -5.37
C GLY A 36 -7.81 -22.15 -4.78
N VAL A 37 -7.36 -21.02 -5.31
CA VAL A 37 -6.18 -20.28 -4.82
C VAL A 37 -6.54 -19.29 -3.71
N ALA A 38 -7.77 -18.75 -3.70
CA ALA A 38 -8.25 -17.74 -2.78
C ALA A 38 -9.65 -18.03 -2.24
N GLN A 39 -10.17 -17.18 -1.33
CA GLN A 39 -11.53 -17.34 -0.79
C GLN A 39 -12.61 -17.29 -1.88
N ILE A 40 -12.46 -16.37 -2.86
CA ILE A 40 -13.34 -16.28 -4.02
C ILE A 40 -12.52 -16.25 -5.31
N THR A 41 -13.12 -16.73 -6.40
CA THR A 41 -12.54 -16.65 -7.74
C THR A 41 -13.21 -15.54 -8.53
N ASP A 42 -12.39 -14.64 -9.10
CA ASP A 42 -12.83 -13.58 -10.00
C ASP A 42 -11.98 -13.56 -11.28
N PRO A 43 -12.50 -14.06 -12.41
CA PRO A 43 -11.74 -14.10 -13.67
C PRO A 43 -11.33 -12.73 -14.21
N SER A 44 -11.86 -11.63 -13.66
CA SER A 44 -11.47 -10.28 -14.06
C SER A 44 -10.18 -9.82 -13.38
N LEU A 45 -9.82 -10.42 -12.22
CA LEU A 45 -8.66 -10.03 -11.43
C LEU A 45 -7.39 -10.67 -12.03
N VAL A 46 -6.89 -10.16 -13.15
CA VAL A 46 -5.64 -10.62 -13.78
C VAL A 46 -4.62 -9.50 -13.72
N ASN A 47 -3.41 -9.80 -13.27
CA ASN A 47 -2.33 -8.84 -13.04
C ASN A 47 -2.82 -7.64 -12.23
N ALA A 48 -3.14 -7.88 -10.97
CA ALA A 48 -3.71 -6.87 -10.09
C ALA A 48 -2.63 -5.91 -9.60
N TRP A 49 -2.71 -4.61 -9.99
CA TRP A 49 -1.71 -3.58 -9.68
C TRP A 49 -2.15 -2.64 -8.56
N GLY A 50 -2.74 -1.50 -8.91
CA GLY A 50 -3.10 -0.45 -7.96
C GLY A 50 -4.27 -0.84 -7.06
N ILE A 51 -4.21 -0.42 -5.80
CA ILE A 51 -5.31 -0.49 -4.85
C ILE A 51 -5.64 0.92 -4.40
N SER A 52 -6.91 1.25 -4.29
CA SER A 52 -7.33 2.48 -3.62
C SER A 52 -8.70 2.36 -2.97
N ALA A 53 -8.95 3.15 -1.92
CA ALA A 53 -10.24 3.24 -1.28
C ALA A 53 -10.49 4.67 -0.77
N SER A 54 -11.76 5.09 -0.74
CA SER A 54 -12.16 6.21 0.09
C SER A 54 -12.32 5.77 1.54
N SER A 55 -12.58 6.70 2.45
CA SER A 55 -12.87 6.38 3.85
C SER A 55 -14.08 5.46 4.05
N THR A 56 -14.89 5.21 3.02
CA THR A 56 -16.12 4.41 3.11
C THR A 56 -16.36 3.48 1.94
N SER A 57 -15.61 3.61 0.83
CA SER A 57 -15.78 2.75 -0.36
C SER A 57 -15.22 1.34 -0.14
N PRO A 58 -15.62 0.37 -0.97
CA PRO A 58 -14.85 -0.86 -1.16
C PRO A 58 -13.41 -0.55 -1.59
N PHE A 59 -12.54 -1.54 -1.52
CA PHE A 59 -11.28 -1.51 -2.26
C PHE A 59 -11.56 -1.57 -3.75
N TRP A 60 -10.93 -0.69 -4.50
CA TRP A 60 -10.84 -0.72 -5.94
C TRP A 60 -9.50 -1.34 -6.29
N VAL A 61 -9.46 -2.23 -7.26
CA VAL A 61 -8.24 -2.88 -7.73
C VAL A 61 -8.14 -2.67 -9.24
N SER A 62 -6.98 -2.23 -9.71
CA SER A 62 -6.67 -2.11 -11.14
C SER A 62 -6.26 -3.48 -11.65
N ASP A 63 -7.02 -4.03 -12.60
CA ASP A 63 -6.76 -5.34 -13.20
C ASP A 63 -6.13 -5.12 -14.58
N ASN A 64 -4.80 -5.04 -14.63
CA ASN A 64 -4.03 -4.70 -15.82
C ASN A 64 -4.27 -5.70 -16.95
N GLY A 65 -4.28 -7.00 -16.66
CA GLY A 65 -4.47 -8.03 -17.67
C GLY A 65 -5.87 -8.10 -18.29
N THR A 66 -6.86 -7.37 -17.74
CA THR A 66 -8.24 -7.34 -18.27
C THR A 66 -8.76 -5.94 -18.59
N GLY A 67 -7.99 -4.89 -18.28
CA GLY A 67 -8.34 -3.50 -18.57
C GLY A 67 -9.55 -2.97 -17.82
N VAL A 68 -9.77 -3.48 -16.62
CA VAL A 68 -10.90 -3.06 -15.78
C VAL A 68 -10.43 -2.69 -14.37
N SER A 69 -11.33 -2.10 -13.59
CA SER A 69 -11.16 -2.03 -12.14
C SER A 69 -12.31 -2.79 -11.48
N THR A 70 -11.95 -3.74 -10.59
CA THR A 70 -12.88 -4.52 -9.79
C THR A 70 -12.95 -4.01 -8.36
N LEU A 71 -14.03 -4.35 -7.65
CA LEU A 71 -14.28 -3.80 -6.32
C LEU A 71 -14.56 -4.92 -5.31
N TYR A 72 -13.89 -4.83 -4.15
CA TYR A 72 -14.03 -5.85 -3.10
C TYR A 72 -14.30 -5.21 -1.73
N ARG A 73 -15.18 -5.84 -0.95
CA ARG A 73 -15.42 -5.55 0.47
C ARG A 73 -14.84 -6.66 1.30
N VAL A 74 -14.17 -6.30 2.37
CA VAL A 74 -13.68 -7.26 3.36
C VAL A 74 -14.27 -6.88 4.72
N VAL A 75 -15.12 -7.73 5.26
CA VAL A 75 -15.77 -7.50 6.55
C VAL A 75 -15.56 -8.73 7.43
N GLY A 76 -14.93 -8.54 8.58
CA GLY A 76 -14.63 -9.66 9.50
C GLY A 76 -13.77 -10.76 8.87
N GLY A 77 -12.86 -10.40 7.96
CA GLY A 77 -11.98 -11.34 7.24
C GLY A 77 -12.65 -12.09 6.07
N VAL A 78 -13.92 -11.81 5.79
CA VAL A 78 -14.65 -12.40 4.65
C VAL A 78 -14.71 -11.40 3.51
N VAL A 79 -14.22 -11.81 2.32
CA VAL A 79 -14.26 -10.99 1.11
C VAL A 79 -15.54 -11.21 0.33
N SER A 80 -16.03 -10.16 -0.32
CA SER A 80 -17.12 -10.22 -1.28
C SER A 80 -16.89 -9.25 -2.44
N LYS A 81 -17.14 -9.71 -3.68
CA LYS A 81 -17.11 -8.86 -4.87
C LYS A 81 -18.32 -7.93 -4.89
N VAL A 82 -18.13 -6.66 -5.21
CA VAL A 82 -19.20 -5.71 -5.52
C VAL A 82 -19.61 -5.92 -6.98
N GLY A 83 -20.91 -5.78 -7.28
CA GLY A 83 -21.43 -6.02 -8.62
C GLY A 83 -21.01 -5.01 -9.70
N LEU A 84 -20.25 -3.97 -9.35
CA LEU A 84 -19.68 -3.01 -10.28
C LEU A 84 -18.30 -3.50 -10.74
N THR A 85 -18.08 -3.48 -12.04
CA THR A 85 -16.78 -3.57 -12.69
C THR A 85 -16.69 -2.41 -13.67
N VAL A 86 -15.60 -1.65 -13.66
CA VAL A 86 -15.43 -0.45 -14.48
C VAL A 86 -14.39 -0.72 -15.56
N SER A 87 -14.79 -0.58 -16.82
CA SER A 87 -13.87 -0.63 -17.97
C SER A 87 -13.04 0.66 -18.01
N ILE A 88 -11.74 0.50 -18.13
CA ILE A 88 -10.78 1.61 -18.20
C ILE A 88 -10.45 1.87 -19.67
N PRO A 89 -10.60 3.11 -20.18
CA PRO A 89 -10.30 3.44 -21.57
C PRO A 89 -8.80 3.36 -21.84
N GLY A 90 -8.45 3.14 -23.11
CA GLY A 90 -7.10 2.96 -23.60
C GLY A 90 -6.92 1.55 -24.17
N ASP A 91 -5.71 1.01 -24.12
CA ASP A 91 -5.42 -0.34 -24.60
C ASP A 91 -5.69 -1.46 -23.56
N GLY A 92 -6.12 -1.08 -22.35
CA GLY A 92 -6.44 -2.01 -21.27
C GLY A 92 -5.33 -2.22 -20.24
N SER A 93 -4.19 -1.55 -20.39
CA SER A 93 -3.01 -1.71 -19.49
C SER A 93 -3.09 -0.83 -18.24
N VAL A 94 -4.19 -0.86 -17.50
CA VAL A 94 -4.39 -0.05 -16.29
C VAL A 94 -3.41 -0.45 -15.18
N THR A 95 -2.80 0.54 -14.51
CA THR A 95 -1.77 0.35 -13.49
C THR A 95 -2.17 0.96 -12.15
N GLY A 96 -1.62 2.13 -11.80
CA GLY A 96 -1.96 2.85 -10.58
C GLY A 96 -3.37 3.41 -10.57
N GLN A 97 -3.89 3.64 -9.38
CA GLN A 97 -5.18 4.31 -9.18
C GLN A 97 -5.20 5.11 -7.89
N LEU A 98 -6.06 6.10 -7.84
CA LEU A 98 -6.25 6.95 -6.66
C LEU A 98 -7.72 7.22 -6.37
N PHE A 99 -8.06 7.47 -5.11
CA PHE A 99 -9.29 8.14 -4.72
C PHE A 99 -9.10 9.66 -4.77
N ASN A 100 -10.09 10.38 -5.34
CA ASN A 100 -10.09 11.85 -5.43
C ASN A 100 -10.98 12.49 -4.36
N PRO A 101 -10.45 12.96 -3.23
CA PRO A 101 -11.24 13.68 -2.22
C PRO A 101 -11.81 15.01 -2.74
N GLY A 102 -11.23 15.59 -3.79
CA GLY A 102 -11.65 16.84 -4.42
C GLY A 102 -12.86 16.72 -5.36
N ALA A 103 -13.38 15.52 -5.60
CA ALA A 103 -14.47 15.25 -6.54
C ALA A 103 -15.72 16.10 -6.28
N ALA A 104 -16.14 16.24 -5.02
CA ALA A 104 -17.28 17.05 -4.64
C ALA A 104 -17.11 18.56 -4.98
N GLY A 105 -15.88 19.04 -5.08
CA GLY A 105 -15.50 20.38 -5.52
C GLY A 105 -15.33 20.50 -7.05
N GLY A 106 -15.58 19.44 -7.80
CA GLY A 106 -15.47 19.41 -9.27
C GLY A 106 -14.05 19.12 -9.78
N ALA A 107 -13.09 18.77 -8.93
CA ALA A 107 -11.76 18.40 -9.37
C ALA A 107 -11.82 17.16 -10.28
N PHE A 108 -11.06 17.17 -11.39
CA PHE A 108 -11.04 16.08 -12.38
C PHE A 108 -12.47 15.72 -12.83
N ASN A 109 -13.25 16.70 -13.30
CA ASN A 109 -14.64 16.54 -13.72
C ASN A 109 -15.60 16.00 -12.64
N GLY A 110 -15.18 15.96 -11.36
CA GLY A 110 -15.92 15.34 -10.29
C GLY A 110 -15.76 13.82 -10.22
N ASP A 111 -14.74 13.27 -10.88
CA ASP A 111 -14.44 11.84 -10.81
C ASP A 111 -13.95 11.45 -9.42
N ASN A 112 -14.50 10.36 -8.89
CA ASN A 112 -14.17 9.86 -7.55
C ASN A 112 -12.88 9.04 -7.54
N PHE A 113 -12.59 8.35 -8.64
CA PHE A 113 -11.39 7.55 -8.82
C PHE A 113 -10.72 7.90 -10.14
N LEU A 114 -9.39 7.97 -10.12
CA LEU A 114 -8.58 8.15 -11.31
C LEU A 114 -7.66 6.94 -11.48
N PHE A 115 -7.31 6.67 -12.74
CA PHE A 115 -6.49 5.53 -13.13
C PHE A 115 -5.41 5.98 -14.10
N SER A 116 -4.23 5.42 -13.96
CA SER A 116 -3.14 5.53 -14.92
C SER A 116 -3.00 4.25 -15.73
N SER A 117 -2.46 4.33 -16.94
CA SER A 117 -2.25 3.18 -17.83
C SER A 117 -0.90 3.28 -18.56
N GLU A 118 -0.36 2.13 -18.96
CA GLU A 118 0.93 2.05 -19.62
C GLU A 118 0.92 2.63 -21.05
N ASP A 119 -0.24 2.68 -21.68
CA ASP A 119 -0.42 3.36 -22.98
C ASP A 119 -0.34 4.90 -22.89
N GLY A 120 -0.11 5.43 -21.69
CA GLY A 120 -0.05 6.86 -21.40
C GLY A 120 -1.43 7.51 -21.20
N THR A 121 -2.49 6.74 -21.05
CA THR A 121 -3.84 7.25 -20.73
C THR A 121 -3.95 7.54 -19.23
N ILE A 122 -4.61 8.66 -18.88
CA ILE A 122 -5.18 8.88 -17.55
C ILE A 122 -6.69 8.96 -17.70
N SER A 123 -7.41 8.22 -16.89
CA SER A 123 -8.86 8.16 -16.92
C SER A 123 -9.46 8.44 -15.55
N GLY A 124 -10.76 8.77 -15.53
CA GLY A 124 -11.49 9.07 -14.31
C GLY A 124 -12.86 8.43 -14.30
N TRP A 125 -13.36 8.13 -13.11
CA TRP A 125 -14.67 7.54 -12.95
C TRP A 125 -15.48 8.19 -11.83
N ARG A 126 -16.77 8.42 -12.12
CA ARG A 126 -17.83 8.80 -11.17
C ARG A 126 -19.10 8.00 -11.44
N GLY A 127 -19.96 7.90 -10.45
CA GLY A 127 -21.17 7.05 -10.54
C GLY A 127 -22.08 7.32 -11.73
N SER A 128 -22.14 8.55 -12.24
CA SER A 128 -22.95 8.90 -13.42
C SER A 128 -22.42 8.32 -14.74
N LEU A 129 -21.18 7.84 -14.78
CA LEU A 129 -20.57 7.21 -15.95
C LEU A 129 -20.94 5.72 -16.08
N GLY A 130 -21.57 5.13 -15.05
CA GLY A 130 -21.95 3.71 -15.06
C GLY A 130 -20.75 2.78 -14.99
N THR A 131 -20.53 1.94 -16.01
CA THR A 131 -19.50 0.89 -16.01
C THR A 131 -18.27 1.24 -16.85
N THR A 132 -18.10 2.47 -17.29
CA THR A 132 -16.95 2.88 -18.12
C THR A 132 -16.39 4.20 -17.61
N ALA A 133 -15.08 4.27 -17.37
CA ALA A 133 -14.41 5.51 -17.02
C ALA A 133 -14.29 6.44 -18.23
N GLU A 134 -14.14 7.74 -18.00
CA GLU A 134 -13.86 8.71 -19.06
C GLU A 134 -12.36 8.95 -19.21
N THR A 135 -11.91 9.32 -20.40
CA THR A 135 -10.52 9.72 -20.63
C THR A 135 -10.31 11.17 -20.22
N LEU A 136 -9.40 11.40 -19.28
CA LEU A 136 -8.96 12.73 -18.85
C LEU A 136 -7.70 13.18 -19.62
N VAL A 137 -6.77 12.28 -19.90
CA VAL A 137 -5.59 12.49 -20.74
C VAL A 137 -5.51 11.34 -21.73
N ALA A 138 -5.44 11.67 -23.01
CA ALA A 138 -5.35 10.67 -24.07
C ALA A 138 -3.98 9.99 -24.06
N GLY A 139 -3.96 8.71 -24.39
CA GLY A 139 -2.75 7.90 -24.51
C GLY A 139 -1.73 8.48 -25.46
N SER A 140 -0.45 8.22 -25.17
CA SER A 140 0.68 8.70 -25.96
C SER A 140 1.84 7.74 -25.83
N SER A 141 2.44 7.37 -26.96
CA SER A 141 3.65 6.52 -26.98
C SER A 141 4.89 7.16 -26.32
N ALA A 142 4.82 8.44 -25.94
CA ALA A 142 5.86 9.10 -25.16
C ALA A 142 5.76 8.81 -23.65
N ASN A 143 4.63 8.28 -23.20
CA ASN A 143 4.33 8.07 -21.79
C ASN A 143 4.11 6.58 -21.50
N VAL A 144 4.53 6.15 -20.33
CA VAL A 144 4.15 4.89 -19.69
C VAL A 144 3.92 5.22 -18.21
N TYR A 145 2.66 5.24 -17.78
CA TYR A 145 2.36 5.55 -16.38
C TYR A 145 2.27 4.27 -15.58
N LYS A 146 3.02 4.22 -14.45
CA LYS A 146 3.05 3.04 -13.57
C LYS A 146 2.31 3.28 -12.26
N GLY A 147 2.42 4.46 -11.65
CA GLY A 147 1.72 4.83 -10.42
C GLY A 147 1.09 6.21 -10.49
N VAL A 148 0.09 6.48 -9.64
CA VAL A 148 -0.58 7.80 -9.56
C VAL A 148 -1.13 8.04 -8.16
N THR A 149 -0.97 9.26 -7.65
CA THR A 149 -1.54 9.67 -6.36
C THR A 149 -2.19 11.05 -6.41
N TYR A 150 -3.01 11.35 -5.40
CA TYR A 150 -3.68 12.63 -5.21
C TYR A 150 -2.92 13.53 -4.25
N GLY A 151 -2.95 14.84 -4.49
CA GLY A 151 -2.57 15.85 -3.49
C GLY A 151 -3.31 17.15 -3.68
N ALA A 152 -3.35 17.97 -2.63
CA ALA A 152 -3.93 19.30 -2.66
C ALA A 152 -2.97 20.33 -2.07
N THR A 153 -2.68 21.38 -2.83
CA THR A 153 -1.82 22.49 -2.37
C THR A 153 -2.35 23.81 -2.91
N GLY A 154 -2.19 24.89 -2.15
CA GLY A 154 -2.66 26.23 -2.55
C GLY A 154 -4.19 26.32 -2.77
N GLY A 155 -4.98 25.40 -2.23
CA GLY A 155 -6.44 25.33 -2.44
C GLY A 155 -6.87 24.64 -3.74
N PHE A 156 -5.94 23.99 -4.46
CA PHE A 156 -6.19 23.25 -5.69
C PHE A 156 -5.85 21.77 -5.56
N SER A 157 -6.56 20.93 -6.30
CA SER A 157 -6.31 19.50 -6.41
C SER A 157 -5.36 19.19 -7.56
N TYR A 158 -4.47 18.23 -7.34
CA TYR A 158 -3.52 17.72 -8.33
C TYR A 158 -3.47 16.20 -8.29
N GLY A 159 -3.25 15.58 -9.45
CA GLY A 159 -2.80 14.20 -9.60
C GLY A 159 -1.31 14.22 -9.93
N TYR A 160 -0.57 13.29 -9.37
CA TYR A 160 0.86 13.09 -9.64
C TYR A 160 1.02 11.70 -10.22
N ALA A 161 1.47 11.60 -11.47
CA ALA A 161 1.60 10.33 -12.18
C ALA A 161 3.09 10.03 -12.45
N ALA A 162 3.53 8.85 -12.06
CA ALA A 162 4.86 8.35 -12.34
C ALA A 162 4.96 7.95 -13.82
N ASN A 163 5.58 8.80 -14.63
CA ASN A 163 5.83 8.53 -16.03
C ASN A 163 7.17 7.81 -16.19
N PHE A 164 7.10 6.49 -16.18
CA PHE A 164 8.29 5.64 -16.20
C PHE A 164 9.11 5.84 -17.47
N ARG A 165 8.45 5.91 -18.65
CA ARG A 165 9.16 6.12 -19.93
C ARG A 165 9.87 7.44 -20.00
N ALA A 166 9.21 8.53 -19.61
CA ALA A 166 9.80 9.86 -19.68
C ALA A 166 10.81 10.13 -18.54
N GLY A 167 10.75 9.35 -17.46
CA GLY A 167 11.56 9.56 -16.26
C GLY A 167 11.11 10.77 -15.44
N THR A 168 9.81 11.09 -15.44
CA THR A 168 9.24 12.29 -14.81
C THR A 168 8.06 11.95 -13.91
N ILE A 169 7.73 12.84 -12.99
CA ILE A 169 6.40 12.90 -12.36
C ILE A 169 5.58 13.92 -13.16
N ASP A 170 4.55 13.46 -13.84
CA ASP A 170 3.63 14.31 -14.57
C ASP A 170 2.52 14.80 -13.65
N VAL A 171 2.22 16.11 -13.72
CA VAL A 171 1.25 16.75 -12.85
C VAL A 171 -0.05 17.02 -13.60
N LEU A 172 -1.13 16.39 -13.16
CA LEU A 172 -2.49 16.64 -13.64
C LEU A 172 -3.13 17.73 -12.77
N LYS A 173 -3.69 18.76 -13.40
CA LYS A 173 -4.45 19.79 -12.70
C LYS A 173 -5.89 19.36 -12.53
N GLY A 174 -6.39 19.36 -11.31
CA GLY A 174 -7.79 19.04 -11.01
C GLY A 174 -8.80 20.04 -11.61
N SER A 175 -8.33 21.24 -11.97
CA SER A 175 -9.12 22.24 -12.66
C SER A 175 -8.25 23.12 -13.56
N ALA A 176 -8.85 23.72 -14.59
CA ALA A 176 -8.15 24.62 -15.51
C ALA A 176 -7.55 25.86 -14.82
N GLY A 177 -8.12 26.29 -13.67
CA GLY A 177 -7.63 27.41 -12.90
C GLY A 177 -6.47 27.09 -11.96
N ALA A 178 -6.10 25.81 -11.81
CA ALA A 178 -5.00 25.42 -10.94
C ALA A 178 -3.66 25.96 -11.48
N PRO A 179 -2.82 26.60 -10.67
CA PRO A 179 -1.50 27.07 -11.10
C PRO A 179 -0.59 25.91 -11.47
N THR A 180 0.42 26.17 -12.28
CA THR A 180 1.50 25.21 -12.50
C THR A 180 2.39 25.18 -11.27
N LEU A 181 2.73 24.01 -10.78
CA LEU A 181 3.61 23.82 -9.64
C LEU A 181 5.04 24.25 -10.02
N ALA A 182 5.78 24.81 -9.06
CA ALA A 182 7.07 25.42 -9.34
C ALA A 182 8.24 24.42 -9.33
N GLY A 183 8.11 23.31 -8.61
CA GLY A 183 9.16 22.30 -8.49
C GLY A 183 9.26 21.40 -9.72
N SER A 184 10.35 20.68 -9.81
CA SER A 184 10.68 19.84 -10.98
C SER A 184 10.45 18.35 -10.74
N PHE A 185 10.19 17.92 -9.49
CA PHE A 185 10.11 16.50 -9.08
C PHE A 185 11.35 15.69 -9.46
N VAL A 186 12.51 16.33 -9.47
CA VAL A 186 13.80 15.71 -9.82
C VAL A 186 14.60 15.45 -8.55
N ASP A 187 15.05 14.21 -8.40
CA ASP A 187 16.11 13.87 -7.46
C ASP A 187 17.46 14.09 -8.17
N PRO A 188 18.24 15.09 -7.74
CA PRO A 188 19.49 15.46 -8.45
C PRO A 188 20.60 14.40 -8.31
N THR A 189 20.38 13.40 -7.46
CA THR A 189 21.36 12.34 -7.17
C THR A 189 20.94 10.98 -7.69
N LEU A 190 19.82 10.90 -8.42
CA LEU A 190 19.34 9.64 -9.00
C LEU A 190 20.31 9.18 -10.09
N PRO A 191 20.80 7.93 -10.05
CA PRO A 191 21.65 7.39 -11.11
C PRO A 191 20.89 7.35 -12.45
N ALA A 192 21.65 7.42 -13.55
CA ALA A 192 21.07 7.29 -14.88
C ALA A 192 20.48 5.88 -15.09
N GLY A 193 19.38 5.82 -15.83
CA GLY A 193 18.65 4.58 -16.11
C GLY A 193 17.49 4.27 -15.17
N TYR A 194 17.40 4.96 -14.03
CA TYR A 194 16.26 4.83 -13.12
C TYR A 194 15.18 5.85 -13.45
N ALA A 195 13.92 5.44 -13.27
CA ALA A 195 12.75 6.29 -13.50
C ALA A 195 11.72 6.12 -12.38
N PRO A 196 10.84 7.14 -12.17
CA PRO A 196 9.73 7.02 -11.21
C PRO A 196 8.85 5.82 -11.54
N PHE A 197 8.70 4.90 -10.58
CA PHE A 197 7.95 3.66 -10.76
C PHE A 197 6.59 3.72 -10.06
N ASN A 198 6.57 4.29 -8.83
CA ASN A 198 5.32 4.67 -8.17
C ASN A 198 5.48 6.01 -7.48
N VAL A 199 4.36 6.61 -7.10
CA VAL A 199 4.28 7.82 -6.27
C VAL A 199 3.11 7.69 -5.31
N GLU A 200 3.34 7.97 -4.02
CA GLU A 200 2.31 7.95 -2.99
C GLU A 200 2.38 9.21 -2.12
N ASN A 201 1.22 9.82 -1.87
CA ASN A 201 1.10 10.97 -0.97
C ASN A 201 0.81 10.50 0.46
N ILE A 202 1.82 10.52 1.29
CA ILE A 202 1.70 10.18 2.70
C ILE A 202 1.81 11.45 3.53
N ASN A 203 0.70 11.88 4.11
CA ASN A 203 0.62 13.05 5.00
C ASN A 203 1.17 14.37 4.38
N GLY A 204 0.98 14.57 3.07
CA GLY A 204 1.42 15.78 2.37
C GLY A 204 2.87 15.74 1.88
N THR A 205 3.52 14.62 1.99
CA THR A 205 4.82 14.32 1.38
C THR A 205 4.64 13.27 0.29
N LEU A 206 5.16 13.54 -0.88
CA LEU A 206 5.19 12.57 -1.98
C LEU A 206 6.42 11.66 -1.80
N TYR A 207 6.16 10.37 -1.65
CA TYR A 207 7.18 9.33 -1.71
C TYR A 207 7.18 8.76 -3.11
N VAL A 208 8.33 8.80 -3.77
CA VAL A 208 8.50 8.32 -5.14
C VAL A 208 9.48 7.14 -5.12
N THR A 209 9.03 6.00 -5.60
CA THR A 209 9.90 4.86 -5.84
C THR A 209 10.49 4.93 -7.24
N TYR A 210 11.66 4.34 -7.43
CA TYR A 210 12.34 4.29 -8.72
C TYR A 210 12.82 2.88 -8.98
N ALA A 211 12.65 2.42 -10.23
CA ALA A 211 13.18 1.17 -10.74
C ALA A 211 14.06 1.42 -11.97
N LEU A 212 14.94 0.46 -12.27
CA LEU A 212 15.80 0.50 -13.44
C LEU A 212 14.96 0.25 -14.71
N GLN A 213 15.09 1.10 -15.70
CA GLN A 213 14.36 0.96 -16.96
C GLN A 213 15.00 -0.11 -17.86
N ASP A 214 14.18 -0.88 -18.56
CA ASP A 214 14.62 -1.69 -19.69
C ASP A 214 15.06 -0.81 -20.89
N SER A 215 15.57 -1.43 -21.93
CA SER A 215 16.04 -0.70 -23.12
C SER A 215 14.93 0.02 -23.89
N THR A 216 13.69 -0.37 -23.73
CA THR A 216 12.50 0.25 -24.34
C THR A 216 11.89 1.32 -23.45
N LYS A 217 12.33 1.40 -22.18
CA LYS A 217 11.79 2.25 -21.13
C LYS A 217 10.31 2.00 -20.89
N HIS A 218 9.89 0.76 -21.08
CA HIS A 218 8.52 0.33 -20.82
C HIS A 218 8.41 -0.42 -19.50
N ASP A 219 9.28 -1.39 -19.31
CA ASP A 219 9.27 -2.24 -18.13
C ASP A 219 10.53 -2.01 -17.28
N GLU A 220 10.46 -2.42 -16.04
CA GLU A 220 11.56 -2.42 -15.09
C GLU A 220 12.50 -3.60 -15.34
N ILE A 221 13.73 -3.43 -14.92
CA ILE A 221 14.68 -4.50 -14.70
C ILE A 221 14.79 -4.67 -13.18
N ASP A 222 14.40 -5.81 -12.69
CA ASP A 222 14.52 -6.19 -11.30
C ASP A 222 15.90 -6.78 -11.00
N GLY A 223 16.32 -6.63 -9.76
CA GLY A 223 17.58 -7.16 -9.26
C GLY A 223 17.89 -6.63 -7.86
N PRO A 224 18.60 -7.41 -7.02
CA PRO A 224 18.95 -7.01 -5.66
C PRO A 224 19.69 -5.68 -5.62
N GLY A 225 19.11 -4.68 -4.98
CA GLY A 225 19.66 -3.33 -4.89
C GLY A 225 19.22 -2.38 -6.03
N ASP A 226 18.38 -2.84 -6.96
CA ASP A 226 17.89 -2.01 -8.06
C ASP A 226 16.61 -1.25 -7.67
N GLY A 227 16.77 -0.31 -6.74
CA GLY A 227 15.68 0.52 -6.28
C GLY A 227 16.10 1.75 -5.47
N PHE A 228 15.25 2.78 -5.50
CA PHE A 228 15.41 3.99 -4.70
C PHE A 228 14.05 4.48 -4.24
N VAL A 229 14.05 5.23 -3.11
CA VAL A 229 12.89 5.98 -2.64
C VAL A 229 13.32 7.41 -2.35
N SER A 230 12.66 8.38 -2.96
CA SER A 230 12.90 9.82 -2.72
C SER A 230 11.63 10.51 -2.23
N THR A 231 11.78 11.63 -1.56
CA THR A 231 10.66 12.42 -1.05
C THR A 231 10.64 13.82 -1.66
N PHE A 232 9.42 14.31 -1.91
CA PHE A 232 9.16 15.65 -2.42
C PHE A 232 8.00 16.29 -1.64
N ASP A 233 7.96 17.62 -1.62
CA ASP A 233 6.73 18.29 -1.23
C ASP A 233 5.69 18.26 -2.38
N LEU A 234 4.46 18.68 -2.08
CA LEU A 234 3.39 18.71 -3.08
C LEU A 234 3.62 19.75 -4.19
N ASN A 235 4.60 20.64 -4.08
CA ASN A 235 4.98 21.57 -5.13
C ASN A 235 6.11 21.04 -6.02
N GLY A 236 6.66 19.86 -5.71
CA GLY A 236 7.73 19.20 -6.48
C GLY A 236 9.13 19.60 -6.06
N ASN A 237 9.31 20.23 -4.89
CA ASN A 237 10.63 20.47 -4.34
C ASN A 237 11.17 19.18 -3.73
N PHE A 238 12.40 18.82 -4.09
CA PHE A 238 13.11 17.67 -3.54
C PHE A 238 13.41 17.88 -2.05
N LEU A 239 12.98 16.94 -1.21
CA LEU A 239 13.21 16.97 0.23
C LEU A 239 14.40 16.08 0.63
N GLY A 240 14.61 14.97 -0.06
CA GLY A 240 15.72 14.06 0.20
C GLY A 240 15.54 12.68 -0.40
N ARG A 241 16.65 11.96 -0.52
CA ARG A 241 16.66 10.52 -0.80
C ARG A 241 16.44 9.78 0.52
N LEU A 242 15.34 9.00 0.60
CA LEU A 242 15.01 8.23 1.80
C LEU A 242 15.78 6.90 1.84
N ALA A 243 15.75 6.15 0.74
CA ALA A 243 16.41 4.86 0.64
C ALA A 243 17.10 4.69 -0.71
N SER A 244 18.18 3.90 -0.74
CA SER A 244 19.00 3.65 -1.92
C SER A 244 19.50 2.23 -1.91
N ASN A 245 19.30 1.50 -2.99
CA ASN A 245 19.83 0.15 -3.16
C ASN A 245 19.46 -0.79 -1.97
N GLY A 246 20.44 -1.55 -1.46
CA GLY A 246 20.26 -2.40 -0.26
C GLY A 246 19.22 -3.48 -0.47
N PRO A 247 18.13 -3.49 0.31
CA PRO A 247 17.07 -4.50 0.17
C PRO A 247 16.08 -4.21 -0.97
N LEU A 248 16.14 -3.02 -1.60
CA LEU A 248 15.17 -2.62 -2.64
C LEU A 248 15.41 -3.38 -3.94
N ASP A 249 14.31 -3.87 -4.52
CA ASP A 249 14.28 -4.62 -5.78
C ASP A 249 13.03 -4.23 -6.59
N ALA A 250 13.17 -3.30 -7.53
CA ALA A 250 12.06 -2.70 -8.27
C ALA A 250 10.88 -2.30 -7.35
N PRO A 251 11.08 -1.38 -6.36
CA PRO A 251 10.06 -1.07 -5.36
C PRO A 251 8.86 -0.34 -5.97
N TRP A 252 7.63 -0.84 -5.69
CA TRP A 252 6.40 -0.20 -6.15
C TRP A 252 5.44 0.11 -5.01
N GLY A 253 5.04 -0.88 -4.22
CA GLY A 253 4.07 -0.73 -3.13
C GLY A 253 4.56 0.22 -2.04
N LEU A 254 3.73 1.16 -1.60
CA LEU A 254 4.04 2.09 -0.52
C LEU A 254 2.85 2.19 0.44
N ALA A 255 3.10 1.96 1.73
CA ALA A 255 2.09 2.17 2.76
C ALA A 255 2.73 2.65 4.07
N LEU A 256 2.07 3.56 4.80
CA LEU A 256 2.48 3.94 6.15
C LEU A 256 1.75 3.07 7.17
N ALA A 257 2.49 2.36 7.98
CA ALA A 257 1.91 1.52 9.02
C ALA A 257 1.14 2.35 10.05
N PRO A 258 -0.10 1.97 10.42
CA PRO A 258 -0.86 2.69 11.44
C PRO A 258 -0.13 2.72 12.79
N SER A 259 -0.40 3.73 13.60
CA SER A 259 0.21 3.89 14.93
C SER A 259 -0.07 2.73 15.91
N THR A 260 -0.98 1.84 15.55
CA THR A 260 -1.37 0.65 16.29
C THR A 260 -0.84 -0.66 15.70
N TRP A 261 0.02 -0.58 14.66
CA TRP A 261 0.50 -1.75 13.91
C TRP A 261 1.75 -2.42 14.52
N GLY A 262 1.82 -2.50 15.84
CA GLY A 262 2.85 -3.25 16.56
C GLY A 262 4.24 -2.61 16.48
N THR A 263 5.28 -3.43 16.23
CA THR A 263 6.68 -3.00 16.24
C THR A 263 6.99 -1.94 15.19
N PHE A 264 6.34 -2.00 14.04
CA PHE A 264 6.57 -1.09 12.90
C PHE A 264 5.54 0.04 12.82
N ALA A 265 4.88 0.36 13.96
CA ALA A 265 3.90 1.44 14.00
C ALA A 265 4.50 2.78 13.58
N GLY A 266 3.93 3.39 12.54
CA GLY A 266 4.39 4.67 11.98
C GLY A 266 5.55 4.57 11.01
N ASP A 267 6.02 3.36 10.69
CA ASP A 267 7.09 3.14 9.72
C ASP A 267 6.54 2.99 8.30
N LEU A 268 7.39 3.25 7.31
CA LEU A 268 7.08 3.13 5.90
C LEU A 268 7.32 1.68 5.44
N LEU A 269 6.30 1.08 4.86
CA LEU A 269 6.37 -0.21 4.19
C LEU A 269 6.63 0.03 2.70
N VAL A 270 7.62 -0.66 2.15
CA VAL A 270 8.00 -0.62 0.74
C VAL A 270 7.92 -2.03 0.18
N GLY A 271 6.99 -2.27 -0.73
CA GLY A 271 6.83 -3.54 -1.43
C GLY A 271 7.68 -3.57 -2.68
N ASN A 272 8.46 -4.61 -2.84
CA ASN A 272 9.34 -4.84 -3.97
C ASN A 272 8.65 -5.76 -4.98
N PHE A 273 8.52 -5.33 -6.22
CA PHE A 273 8.00 -6.16 -7.30
C PHE A 273 8.96 -7.32 -7.63
N GLY A 274 10.29 -7.03 -7.65
CA GLY A 274 11.28 -7.98 -8.12
C GLY A 274 11.38 -9.24 -7.27
N ASP A 275 11.48 -9.13 -5.94
CA ASP A 275 11.60 -10.29 -5.05
C ASP A 275 10.34 -10.59 -4.22
N GLY A 276 9.32 -9.75 -4.32
CA GLY A 276 8.07 -9.87 -3.59
C GLY A 276 8.17 -9.58 -2.09
N SER A 277 9.29 -9.04 -1.62
CA SER A 277 9.50 -8.71 -0.21
C SER A 277 8.83 -7.38 0.16
N ILE A 278 8.60 -7.18 1.47
CA ILE A 278 8.12 -5.92 2.01
C ILE A 278 9.12 -5.43 3.05
N ASP A 279 9.79 -4.36 2.72
CA ASP A 279 10.81 -3.73 3.55
C ASP A 279 10.23 -2.61 4.40
N VAL A 280 10.81 -2.43 5.57
CA VAL A 280 10.37 -1.43 6.55
C VAL A 280 11.45 -0.40 6.74
N PHE A 281 11.07 0.87 6.55
CA PHE A 281 11.97 2.01 6.72
C PHE A 281 11.40 3.02 7.71
N ASN A 282 12.27 3.62 8.50
CA ASN A 282 11.88 4.78 9.30
C ASN A 282 11.68 5.99 8.36
N PRO A 283 10.46 6.56 8.27
CA PRO A 283 10.16 7.62 7.30
C PRO A 283 10.87 8.95 7.57
N ALA A 284 11.39 9.16 8.79
CA ALA A 284 12.06 10.39 9.16
C ALA A 284 13.53 10.45 8.74
N ASN A 285 14.20 9.29 8.61
CA ASN A 285 15.65 9.24 8.36
C ASN A 285 16.09 8.16 7.36
N GLY A 286 15.16 7.35 6.83
CA GLY A 286 15.43 6.31 5.84
C GLY A 286 16.16 5.08 6.40
N MET A 287 16.25 4.93 7.72
CA MET A 287 16.89 3.76 8.31
C MET A 287 16.07 2.49 7.98
N PHE A 288 16.74 1.50 7.39
CA PHE A 288 16.16 0.18 7.20
C PHE A 288 15.99 -0.54 8.55
N LEU A 289 14.77 -0.99 8.84
CA LEU A 289 14.40 -1.61 10.11
C LEU A 289 14.28 -3.15 10.00
N GLY A 290 14.24 -3.67 8.78
CA GLY A 290 14.07 -5.09 8.48
C GLY A 290 12.97 -5.29 7.44
N SER A 291 12.76 -6.54 7.04
CA SER A 291 11.66 -6.94 6.16
C SER A 291 10.59 -7.66 6.96
N LEU A 292 9.34 -7.65 6.49
CA LEU A 292 8.28 -8.49 7.07
C LEU A 292 8.67 -9.96 6.89
N THR A 293 8.52 -10.76 7.96
CA THR A 293 8.94 -12.17 7.96
C THR A 293 7.74 -13.11 8.13
N ASP A 294 7.85 -14.32 7.61
CA ASP A 294 6.91 -15.39 7.84
C ASP A 294 7.11 -16.08 9.22
N SER A 295 6.36 -17.13 9.50
CA SER A 295 6.45 -17.88 10.74
C SER A 295 7.76 -18.66 10.92
N SER A 296 8.57 -18.79 9.87
CA SER A 296 9.91 -19.38 9.93
C SER A 296 10.99 -18.34 10.22
N GLY A 297 10.66 -17.06 10.14
CA GLY A 297 11.59 -15.93 10.25
C GLY A 297 12.27 -15.57 8.92
N ALA A 298 11.85 -16.18 7.81
CA ALA A 298 12.28 -15.78 6.47
C ALA A 298 11.50 -14.54 6.00
N PRO A 299 12.07 -13.65 5.16
CA PRO A 299 11.31 -12.57 4.54
C PRO A 299 10.07 -13.11 3.82
N LEU A 300 8.94 -12.41 3.94
CA LEU A 300 7.78 -12.68 3.09
C LEU A 300 8.18 -12.46 1.64
N SER A 301 7.68 -13.32 0.74
CA SER A 301 7.83 -13.17 -0.69
C SER A 301 6.47 -13.43 -1.35
N ILE A 302 5.94 -12.40 -2.01
CA ILE A 302 4.68 -12.44 -2.75
C ILE A 302 5.02 -12.22 -4.22
N ASP A 303 4.92 -13.26 -5.02
CA ASP A 303 5.25 -13.23 -6.44
C ASP A 303 4.45 -12.15 -7.17
N GLY A 304 5.15 -11.25 -7.89
CA GLY A 304 4.57 -10.12 -8.61
C GLY A 304 3.88 -9.09 -7.69
N LEU A 305 4.42 -8.80 -6.51
CA LEU A 305 3.86 -7.85 -5.54
C LEU A 305 3.77 -6.44 -6.12
N TRP A 306 2.54 -5.90 -6.18
CA TRP A 306 2.27 -4.53 -6.63
C TRP A 306 1.81 -3.62 -5.49
N GLY A 307 0.51 -3.46 -5.31
CA GLY A 307 -0.08 -2.49 -4.39
C GLY A 307 -0.06 -2.91 -2.93
N LEU A 308 0.09 -1.92 -2.06
CA LEU A 308 -0.07 -2.03 -0.62
C LEU A 308 -1.03 -0.95 -0.12
N ASP A 309 -2.01 -1.29 0.71
CA ASP A 309 -2.92 -0.33 1.34
C ASP A 309 -3.45 -0.88 2.67
N PHE A 310 -3.78 -0.01 3.60
CA PHE A 310 -4.44 -0.39 4.85
C PHE A 310 -5.95 -0.25 4.73
N GLY A 311 -6.68 -1.06 5.49
CA GLY A 311 -8.14 -0.98 5.52
C GLY A 311 -8.67 0.36 6.03
N ASN A 312 -9.85 0.77 5.55
CA ASN A 312 -10.49 2.03 5.91
C ASN A 312 -11.44 1.94 7.12
N GLY A 313 -11.53 0.79 7.78
CA GLY A 313 -12.40 0.55 8.94
C GLY A 313 -13.88 0.32 8.60
N LYS A 314 -14.25 0.41 7.32
CA LYS A 314 -15.59 0.07 6.80
C LYS A 314 -15.54 -1.13 5.88
N ASN A 315 -14.55 -1.14 5.03
CA ASN A 315 -14.20 -2.25 4.15
C ASN A 315 -12.71 -2.55 4.40
N GLY A 316 -12.44 -3.56 5.20
CA GLY A 316 -11.10 -3.85 5.71
C GLY A 316 -10.81 -3.21 7.08
N ASP A 317 -10.12 -3.96 7.93
CA ASP A 317 -9.65 -3.49 9.23
C ASP A 317 -8.48 -2.52 9.05
N VAL A 318 -8.46 -1.44 9.82
CA VAL A 318 -7.44 -0.38 9.74
C VAL A 318 -6.02 -0.85 10.09
N ASN A 319 -5.91 -1.99 10.78
CA ASN A 319 -4.63 -2.59 11.16
C ASN A 319 -4.27 -3.81 10.28
N THR A 320 -4.97 -4.01 9.18
CA THR A 320 -4.68 -5.09 8.23
C THR A 320 -4.10 -4.49 6.96
N LEU A 321 -2.94 -4.96 6.56
CA LEU A 321 -2.31 -4.59 5.29
C LEU A 321 -2.90 -5.44 4.16
N TYR A 322 -3.40 -4.81 3.13
CA TYR A 322 -3.91 -5.42 1.91
C TYR A 322 -2.86 -5.32 0.82
N PHE A 323 -2.81 -6.30 -0.06
CA PHE A 323 -1.91 -6.31 -1.21
C PHE A 323 -2.62 -6.72 -2.48
N SER A 324 -2.10 -6.29 -3.61
CA SER A 324 -2.37 -6.80 -4.95
C SER A 324 -1.10 -7.37 -5.54
N ALA A 325 -1.24 -8.36 -6.42
CA ALA A 325 -0.10 -8.99 -7.07
C ALA A 325 -0.47 -9.58 -8.43
N GLY A 326 0.53 -9.68 -9.32
CA GLY A 326 0.48 -10.34 -10.62
C GLY A 326 1.39 -11.57 -10.65
N PRO A 327 1.05 -12.70 -10.00
CA PRO A 327 1.92 -13.87 -9.96
C PRO A 327 2.07 -14.57 -11.32
N ASP A 328 3.06 -15.48 -11.39
CA ASP A 328 3.40 -16.26 -12.58
C ASP A 328 3.74 -15.37 -13.80
N GLY A 329 4.61 -14.37 -13.59
CA GLY A 329 5.00 -13.42 -14.62
C GLY A 329 3.80 -12.62 -15.13
N GLU A 330 3.00 -12.11 -14.21
CA GLU A 330 1.84 -11.25 -14.44
C GLU A 330 0.66 -11.90 -15.18
N SER A 331 0.69 -13.22 -15.38
CA SER A 331 -0.38 -13.95 -16.08
C SER A 331 -1.61 -14.21 -15.22
N HIS A 332 -1.49 -14.03 -13.90
CA HIS A 332 -2.56 -14.22 -12.93
C HIS A 332 -2.70 -13.03 -11.98
N GLY A 333 -3.73 -13.03 -11.14
CA GLY A 333 -3.97 -11.97 -10.18
C GLY A 333 -4.29 -12.46 -8.77
N LEU A 334 -3.79 -11.69 -7.79
CA LEU A 334 -4.10 -11.87 -6.38
C LEU A 334 -4.49 -10.53 -5.74
N PHE A 335 -5.51 -10.58 -4.89
CA PHE A 335 -5.79 -9.58 -3.86
C PHE A 335 -5.86 -10.30 -2.53
N GLY A 336 -5.09 -9.85 -1.55
CA GLY A 336 -4.96 -10.55 -0.28
C GLY A 336 -4.66 -9.65 0.90
N VAL A 337 -4.39 -10.28 2.05
CA VAL A 337 -4.04 -9.61 3.30
C VAL A 337 -2.77 -10.17 3.90
N ILE A 338 -2.06 -9.30 4.59
CA ILE A 338 -0.91 -9.60 5.42
C ILE A 338 -1.25 -9.18 6.84
N ALA A 339 -1.22 -10.12 7.76
CA ALA A 339 -1.57 -9.87 9.14
C ALA A 339 -0.52 -10.47 10.09
N PRO A 340 -0.24 -9.80 11.23
CA PRO A 340 0.67 -10.36 12.22
C PRO A 340 0.13 -11.66 12.80
N VAL A 341 1.02 -12.63 13.02
CA VAL A 341 0.68 -13.86 13.74
C VAL A 341 0.43 -13.51 15.22
N PRO A 342 -0.76 -13.83 15.77
CA PRO A 342 -1.04 -13.56 17.17
C PRO A 342 -0.03 -14.28 18.07
N GLU A 343 0.63 -13.55 18.97
CA GLU A 343 1.59 -14.17 19.88
C GLU A 343 0.91 -15.23 20.78
N PRO A 344 1.54 -16.39 21.02
CA PRO A 344 0.99 -17.43 21.90
C PRO A 344 0.68 -16.94 23.32
N GLY A 345 1.39 -15.90 23.79
CA GLY A 345 1.19 -15.27 25.09
C GLY A 345 -0.16 -14.55 25.26
N ALA A 346 -0.75 -14.03 24.21
CA ALA A 346 -2.03 -13.35 24.26
C ALA A 346 -3.18 -14.30 24.68
N TRP A 347 -3.16 -15.54 24.22
CA TRP A 347 -4.13 -16.56 24.61
C TRP A 347 -3.93 -17.06 26.04
N LEU A 348 -2.68 -17.15 26.52
CA LEU A 348 -2.36 -17.53 27.90
C LEU A 348 -2.79 -16.45 28.90
N LEU A 349 -2.67 -15.18 28.58
CA LEU A 349 -3.15 -14.07 29.42
C LEU A 349 -4.67 -14.02 29.48
N LEU A 350 -5.37 -14.28 28.37
CA LEU A 350 -6.84 -14.34 28.34
C LEU A 350 -7.37 -15.52 29.18
N THR A 351 -6.79 -16.71 29.04
CA THR A 351 -7.20 -17.90 29.80
C THR A 351 -6.76 -17.84 31.27
N GLY A 352 -5.58 -17.30 31.57
CA GLY A 352 -5.07 -17.05 32.90
C GLY A 352 -5.90 -16.01 33.68
N GLY A 353 -6.31 -14.91 32.99
CA GLY A 353 -7.16 -13.87 33.58
C GLY A 353 -8.56 -14.37 33.93
N ILE A 354 -9.18 -15.19 33.07
CA ILE A 354 -10.48 -15.82 33.35
C ILE A 354 -10.36 -16.83 34.48
N GLY A 355 -9.28 -17.60 34.54
CA GLY A 355 -9.03 -18.56 35.64
C GLY A 355 -8.84 -17.88 37.00
N MET A 356 -8.13 -16.74 37.04
CA MET A 356 -7.98 -15.96 38.30
C MET A 356 -9.30 -15.33 38.77
N LEU A 357 -10.10 -14.79 37.85
CA LEU A 357 -11.44 -14.26 38.20
C LEU A 357 -12.37 -15.34 38.76
N TRP A 358 -12.25 -16.59 38.30
CA TRP A 358 -13.03 -17.71 38.80
C TRP A 358 -12.59 -18.17 40.21
N LEU A 359 -11.27 -18.16 40.48
CA LEU A 359 -10.70 -18.47 41.80
C LEU A 359 -11.00 -17.40 42.84
N VAL A 360 -11.03 -16.12 42.50
CA VAL A 360 -11.40 -15.04 43.41
C VAL A 360 -12.87 -15.09 43.76
N ARG A 361 -13.78 -15.44 42.84
CA ARG A 361 -15.20 -15.62 43.09
C ARG A 361 -15.51 -16.80 44.02
N ARG A 362 -14.70 -17.87 44.03
CA ARG A 362 -14.90 -19.03 44.94
C ARG A 362 -14.44 -18.79 46.38
N ARG A 363 -13.65 -17.75 46.66
CA ARG A 363 -13.22 -17.38 48.02
C ARG A 363 -14.10 -16.34 48.70
N ALA A 364 -15.10 -15.81 48.00
CA ALA A 364 -16.03 -14.79 48.52
C ALA A 364 -17.44 -15.32 48.83
N VAL A 365 -17.56 -16.66 49.01
CA VAL A 365 -18.80 -17.33 49.53
C VAL A 365 -18.48 -18.09 50.79
#